data_366814f699f535eff233f18ec87dbbe4
#
_entry.id   366814f699f535eff233f18ec87dbbe4
#
_cell.length_a   1.000
_cell.length_b   1.000
_cell.length_c   1.000
_cell.angle_alpha   90.00
_cell.angle_beta   90.00
_cell.angle_gamma   90.00
#
_symmetry.space_group_name_H-M   'P 1'
#
loop_
_entity.id
_entity.type
_entity.pdbx_description
1 polymer ?
#
loop_
_entity_poly.entity_id
_entity_poly.type
_entity_poly.pdbx_seq_one_letter_code
_entity_poly.pdbx_strand_id
1 'polypeptide(L)'
;MDLVLVLIIAIVIVFIAMNIFRSVENNKMAKQKNFGQIAGEREVLKSSPSQELLTTLGLVNNQAAPLRDKLNAAWDEQYAAGVKKRLIEKNIISEDDYKWYELELKRFFLLSAVMKNVPMYNSKVDAIWHDMILFTKEYSVFCDVFNRGFIHHMPSVDREKTEEKASHERAVFELFYTAIFSIHERTDSIHGGFFQNRLDKSFLTKLNELTGDKLNDWLDDELFKFHHPDSLQLIQDIRETLKKQAKKAALSFKKYSAANNKNTLTIPRSS
;
A
#
# COMPACT_ATOMS: atom_id res chain seq x y z
N MET A 1 52.53 40.79 -25.65
CA MET A 1 51.40 40.32 -24.85
C MET A 1 51.71 40.66 -23.40
N ASP A 2 50.84 41.46 -22.77
CA ASP A 2 51.11 42.04 -21.45
C ASP A 2 51.25 40.91 -20.40
N LEU A 3 52.32 40.95 -19.61
CA LEU A 3 52.57 39.97 -18.56
C LEU A 3 51.37 39.80 -17.59
N VAL A 4 50.65 40.94 -17.38
CA VAL A 4 49.44 40.98 -16.57
C VAL A 4 48.29 40.16 -17.19
N LEU A 5 48.12 40.22 -18.53
CA LEU A 5 47.12 39.47 -19.24
C LEU A 5 47.38 37.93 -19.17
N VAL A 6 48.65 37.52 -19.28
CA VAL A 6 49.04 36.12 -19.15
C VAL A 6 48.77 35.60 -17.74
N LEU A 7 49.00 36.42 -16.73
CA LEU A 7 48.75 36.06 -15.32
C LEU A 7 47.25 35.90 -15.04
N ILE A 8 46.42 36.81 -15.57
CA ILE A 8 44.98 36.74 -15.44
C ILE A 8 44.39 35.45 -16.10
N ILE A 9 44.89 35.13 -17.32
CA ILE A 9 44.46 33.93 -18.03
C ILE A 9 44.87 32.66 -17.23
N ALA A 10 46.09 32.63 -16.66
CA ALA A 10 46.52 31.51 -15.83
C ALA A 10 45.66 31.33 -14.59
N ILE A 11 45.27 32.42 -13.89
CA ILE A 11 44.37 32.36 -12.71
C ILE A 11 42.98 31.84 -13.10
N VAL A 12 42.43 32.29 -14.23
CA VAL A 12 41.11 31.85 -14.72
C VAL A 12 41.15 30.35 -15.07
N ILE A 13 42.20 29.87 -15.70
CA ILE A 13 42.38 28.44 -16.03
C ILE A 13 42.42 27.58 -14.74
N VAL A 14 43.21 28.03 -13.74
CA VAL A 14 43.31 27.33 -12.45
C VAL A 14 41.95 27.33 -11.74
N PHE A 15 41.20 28.40 -11.76
CA PHE A 15 39.87 28.49 -11.16
C PHE A 15 38.87 27.59 -11.86
N ILE A 16 38.87 27.49 -13.17
CA ILE A 16 38.05 26.59 -13.96
C ILE A 16 38.41 25.11 -13.63
N ALA A 17 39.70 24.79 -13.61
CA ALA A 17 40.17 23.46 -13.30
C ALA A 17 39.78 23.00 -11.87
N MET A 18 39.86 23.88 -10.87
CA MET A 18 39.39 23.63 -9.52
C MET A 18 37.90 23.41 -9.44
N ASN A 19 37.07 24.15 -10.16
CA ASN A 19 35.62 23.94 -10.20
C ASN A 19 35.26 22.64 -10.89
N ILE A 20 35.94 22.26 -11.97
CA ILE A 20 35.75 20.96 -12.62
C ILE A 20 36.14 19.82 -11.67
N PHE A 21 37.27 19.93 -10.97
CA PHE A 21 37.73 18.94 -10.00
C PHE A 21 36.72 18.78 -8.85
N ARG A 22 36.23 19.86 -8.24
CA ARG A 22 35.18 19.85 -7.21
C ARG A 22 33.88 19.22 -7.72
N SER A 23 33.47 19.51 -8.95
CA SER A 23 32.28 18.92 -9.56
C SER A 23 32.41 17.41 -9.76
N VAL A 24 33.59 16.93 -10.18
CA VAL A 24 33.87 15.49 -10.34
C VAL A 24 33.90 14.78 -9.00
N GLU A 25 34.48 15.40 -7.97
CA GLU A 25 34.56 14.83 -6.62
C GLU A 25 33.19 14.77 -5.94
N ASN A 26 32.37 15.83 -6.08
CA ASN A 26 30.97 15.85 -5.62
C ASN A 26 30.12 14.78 -6.31
N ASN A 27 30.31 14.58 -7.62
CA ASN A 27 29.62 13.52 -8.37
C ASN A 27 30.07 12.12 -7.95
N LYS A 28 31.34 11.92 -7.60
CA LYS A 28 31.84 10.63 -7.05
C LYS A 28 31.23 10.36 -5.68
N MET A 29 31.19 11.36 -4.79
CA MET A 29 30.60 11.20 -3.44
C MET A 29 29.08 10.98 -3.52
N ALA A 30 28.36 11.66 -4.43
CA ALA A 30 26.94 11.42 -4.65
C ALA A 30 26.66 10.01 -5.19
N LYS A 31 27.49 9.52 -6.13
CA LYS A 31 27.37 8.12 -6.62
C LYS A 31 27.68 7.10 -5.54
N GLN A 32 28.66 7.36 -4.67
CA GLN A 32 29.02 6.44 -3.58
C GLN A 32 27.95 6.43 -2.47
N LYS A 33 27.34 7.57 -2.14
CA LYS A 33 26.16 7.64 -1.26
C LYS A 33 24.98 6.88 -1.83
N ASN A 34 24.63 7.10 -3.12
CA ASN A 34 23.55 6.38 -3.78
C ASN A 34 23.80 4.87 -3.84
N PHE A 35 25.05 4.43 -4.06
CA PHE A 35 25.38 3.00 -4.08
C PHE A 35 25.28 2.37 -2.69
N GLY A 36 25.70 3.06 -1.64
CA GLY A 36 25.54 2.61 -0.24
C GLY A 36 24.07 2.54 0.17
N GLN A 37 23.26 3.51 -0.24
CA GLN A 37 21.83 3.55 0.00
C GLN A 37 21.11 2.41 -0.74
N ILE A 38 21.42 2.21 -2.02
CA ILE A 38 20.86 1.10 -2.84
C ILE A 38 21.27 -0.28 -2.28
N ALA A 39 22.49 -0.42 -1.74
CA ALA A 39 22.93 -1.66 -1.13
C ALA A 39 22.19 -1.93 0.19
N GLY A 40 22.01 -0.92 1.04
CA GLY A 40 21.20 -1.00 2.26
C GLY A 40 19.73 -1.29 1.98
N GLU A 41 19.13 -0.63 1.01
CA GLU A 41 17.75 -0.88 0.54
C GLU A 41 17.60 -2.33 0.01
N ARG A 42 18.58 -2.85 -0.71
CA ARG A 42 18.58 -4.26 -1.17
C ARG A 42 18.69 -5.27 -0.04
N GLU A 43 19.39 -4.95 1.03
CA GLU A 43 19.53 -5.83 2.19
C GLU A 43 18.26 -5.84 3.04
N VAL A 44 17.64 -4.68 3.27
CA VAL A 44 16.33 -4.55 3.92
C VAL A 44 15.24 -5.27 3.11
N LEU A 45 15.28 -5.18 1.79
CA LEU A 45 14.34 -5.87 0.90
C LEU A 45 14.50 -7.40 0.89
N LYS A 46 15.64 -7.93 1.32
CA LYS A 46 15.89 -9.38 1.41
C LYS A 46 15.56 -9.98 2.78
N SER A 47 15.38 -9.17 3.82
CA SER A 47 15.04 -9.68 5.14
C SER A 47 13.59 -10.17 5.20
N SER A 48 13.36 -11.31 5.85
CA SER A 48 12.00 -11.75 6.18
C SER A 48 11.32 -10.77 7.14
N PRO A 49 9.98 -10.65 7.12
CA PRO A 49 9.27 -9.83 8.08
C PRO A 49 9.55 -10.31 9.51
N SER A 50 9.64 -9.38 10.46
CA SER A 50 9.83 -9.73 11.86
C SER A 50 8.66 -10.56 12.39
N GLN A 51 8.91 -11.41 13.41
CA GLN A 51 7.86 -12.21 14.03
C GLN A 51 6.75 -11.30 14.62
N GLU A 52 7.12 -10.15 15.14
CA GLU A 52 6.16 -9.15 15.62
C GLU A 52 5.26 -8.67 14.49
N LEU A 53 5.83 -8.31 13.34
CA LEU A 53 5.07 -7.86 12.16
C LEU A 53 4.11 -8.96 11.65
N LEU A 54 4.56 -10.23 11.63
CA LEU A 54 3.72 -11.36 11.23
C LEU A 54 2.55 -11.59 12.19
N THR A 55 2.75 -11.40 13.49
CA THR A 55 1.73 -11.62 14.53
C THR A 55 0.75 -10.46 14.60
N THR A 56 1.27 -9.21 14.54
CA THR A 56 0.45 -7.99 14.66
C THR A 56 -0.15 -7.55 13.34
N LEU A 57 0.30 -8.10 12.21
CA LEU A 57 0.03 -7.63 10.84
C LEU A 57 0.41 -6.16 10.62
N GLY A 58 1.20 -5.57 11.53
CA GLY A 58 1.55 -4.15 11.50
C GLY A 58 0.34 -3.23 11.65
N LEU A 59 -0.64 -3.60 12.49
CA LEU A 59 -1.82 -2.78 12.75
C LEU A 59 -1.42 -1.42 13.34
N VAL A 60 -1.97 -0.35 12.77
CA VAL A 60 -1.93 1.02 13.30
C VAL A 60 -3.27 1.42 13.91
N ASN A 61 -4.32 0.64 13.64
CA ASN A 61 -5.66 0.83 14.19
C ASN A 61 -6.02 -0.34 15.12
N ASN A 62 -6.12 -0.05 16.41
CA ASN A 62 -6.41 -1.05 17.44
C ASN A 62 -7.81 -1.68 17.30
N GLN A 63 -8.74 -1.03 16.63
CA GLN A 63 -10.08 -1.58 16.38
C GLN A 63 -10.06 -2.77 15.41
N ALA A 64 -8.96 -2.98 14.70
CA ALA A 64 -8.75 -4.16 13.88
C ALA A 64 -8.23 -5.39 14.64
N ALA A 65 -7.86 -5.24 15.92
CA ALA A 65 -7.29 -6.33 16.70
C ALA A 65 -8.21 -7.55 16.83
N PRO A 66 -9.53 -7.44 17.07
CA PRO A 66 -10.40 -8.61 17.12
C PRO A 66 -10.42 -9.42 15.81
N LEU A 67 -10.42 -8.73 14.65
CA LEU A 67 -10.36 -9.39 13.34
C LEU A 67 -9.00 -10.06 13.11
N ARG A 68 -7.89 -9.41 13.50
CA ARG A 68 -6.55 -10.00 13.43
C ARG A 68 -6.45 -11.26 14.28
N ASP A 69 -6.94 -11.22 15.50
CA ASP A 69 -6.85 -12.37 16.43
C ASP A 69 -7.66 -13.55 15.89
N LYS A 70 -8.82 -13.27 15.32
CA LYS A 70 -9.65 -14.28 14.67
C LYS A 70 -9.00 -14.85 13.41
N LEU A 71 -8.37 -14.00 12.59
CA LEU A 71 -7.61 -14.44 11.43
C LEU A 71 -6.43 -15.33 11.85
N ASN A 72 -5.67 -14.93 12.88
CA ASN A 72 -4.56 -15.73 13.37
C ASN A 72 -5.03 -17.07 13.97
N ALA A 73 -6.16 -17.09 14.65
CA ALA A 73 -6.74 -18.34 15.17
C ALA A 73 -7.24 -19.28 14.05
N ALA A 74 -7.69 -18.72 12.93
CA ALA A 74 -8.10 -19.48 11.75
C ALA A 74 -6.92 -19.98 10.90
N TRP A 75 -5.74 -19.39 11.07
CA TRP A 75 -4.56 -19.69 10.25
C TRP A 75 -3.85 -20.94 10.73
N ASP A 76 -4.15 -22.07 10.10
CA ASP A 76 -3.50 -23.35 10.40
C ASP A 76 -2.09 -23.40 9.78
N GLU A 77 -1.08 -23.59 10.62
CA GLU A 77 0.34 -23.60 10.21
C GLU A 77 0.71 -24.80 9.32
N GLN A 78 0.07 -25.97 9.51
CA GLN A 78 0.34 -27.14 8.66
C GLN A 78 -0.25 -26.94 7.27
N TYR A 79 -1.45 -26.41 7.22
CA TYR A 79 -2.09 -26.03 5.96
C TYR A 79 -1.26 -24.97 5.22
N ALA A 80 -0.87 -23.89 5.88
CA ALA A 80 -0.02 -22.85 5.31
C ALA A 80 1.34 -23.38 4.81
N ALA A 81 1.95 -24.31 5.56
CA ALA A 81 3.19 -24.97 5.16
C ALA A 81 3.02 -25.83 3.90
N GLY A 82 1.89 -26.51 3.76
CA GLY A 82 1.54 -27.26 2.54
C GLY A 82 1.42 -26.39 1.31
N VAL A 83 0.72 -25.25 1.44
CA VAL A 83 0.61 -24.22 0.38
C VAL A 83 1.99 -23.67 0.01
N LYS A 84 2.77 -23.25 1.01
CA LYS A 84 4.14 -22.74 0.82
C LYS A 84 5.00 -23.72 0.04
N LYS A 85 5.06 -24.98 0.47
CA LYS A 85 5.87 -26.04 -0.17
C LYS A 85 5.54 -26.15 -1.67
N ARG A 86 4.25 -26.23 -2.03
CA ARG A 86 3.82 -26.35 -3.42
C ARG A 86 4.24 -25.16 -4.29
N LEU A 87 4.14 -23.92 -3.78
CA LEU A 87 4.47 -22.72 -4.52
C LEU A 87 5.99 -22.56 -4.75
N ILE A 88 6.80 -23.00 -3.76
CA ILE A 88 8.25 -23.01 -3.88
C ILE A 88 8.70 -24.11 -4.86
N GLU A 89 8.18 -25.32 -4.76
CA GLU A 89 8.49 -26.43 -5.68
C GLU A 89 8.14 -26.09 -7.13
N LYS A 90 7.08 -25.33 -7.35
CA LYS A 90 6.69 -24.82 -8.69
C LYS A 90 7.49 -23.58 -9.14
N ASN A 91 8.44 -23.10 -8.34
CA ASN A 91 9.20 -21.85 -8.59
C ASN A 91 8.29 -20.61 -8.83
N ILE A 92 7.11 -20.58 -8.21
CA ILE A 92 6.19 -19.43 -8.33
C ILE A 92 6.63 -18.31 -7.38
N ILE A 93 7.05 -18.66 -6.16
CA ILE A 93 7.52 -17.73 -5.13
C ILE A 93 8.82 -18.29 -4.55
N SER A 94 9.79 -17.41 -4.28
CA SER A 94 11.03 -17.80 -3.59
C SER A 94 10.78 -18.05 -2.10
N GLU A 95 11.63 -18.87 -1.47
CA GLU A 95 11.59 -19.13 -0.02
C GLU A 95 11.69 -17.83 0.80
N ASP A 96 12.59 -16.93 0.39
CA ASP A 96 12.90 -15.67 1.07
C ASP A 96 11.73 -14.68 1.00
N ASP A 97 10.98 -14.68 -0.10
CA ASP A 97 9.89 -13.74 -0.35
C ASP A 97 8.55 -14.22 0.22
N TYR A 98 8.38 -15.53 0.44
CA TYR A 98 7.09 -16.13 0.76
C TYR A 98 6.40 -15.46 1.97
N LYS A 99 7.12 -15.22 3.04
CA LYS A 99 6.56 -14.64 4.28
C LYS A 99 6.04 -13.21 4.09
N TRP A 100 6.60 -12.45 3.17
CA TRP A 100 6.08 -11.14 2.81
C TRP A 100 4.76 -11.23 2.05
N TYR A 101 4.65 -12.14 1.08
CA TYR A 101 3.40 -12.33 0.34
C TYR A 101 2.31 -12.97 1.20
N GLU A 102 2.67 -13.87 2.12
CA GLU A 102 1.75 -14.43 3.12
C GLU A 102 1.19 -13.34 4.06
N LEU A 103 2.04 -12.43 4.53
CA LEU A 103 1.62 -11.26 5.32
C LEU A 103 0.60 -10.41 4.55
N GLU A 104 0.88 -10.13 3.27
CA GLU A 104 -0.05 -9.34 2.45
C GLU A 104 -1.36 -10.07 2.18
N LEU A 105 -1.34 -11.39 2.05
CA LEU A 105 -2.58 -12.17 1.94
C LEU A 105 -3.41 -12.12 3.23
N LYS A 106 -2.78 -12.23 4.40
CA LYS A 106 -3.46 -12.06 5.70
C LYS A 106 -4.11 -10.67 5.80
N ARG A 107 -3.40 -9.62 5.40
CA ARG A 107 -3.93 -8.25 5.34
C ARG A 107 -5.10 -8.12 4.36
N PHE A 108 -5.00 -8.77 3.20
CA PHE A 108 -6.09 -8.84 2.22
C PHE A 108 -7.35 -9.49 2.82
N PHE A 109 -7.24 -10.61 3.52
CA PHE A 109 -8.38 -11.24 4.19
C PHE A 109 -9.01 -10.33 5.24
N LEU A 110 -8.20 -9.61 6.03
CA LEU A 110 -8.72 -8.65 7.00
C LEU A 110 -9.47 -7.51 6.29
N LEU A 111 -8.94 -6.96 5.20
CA LEU A 111 -9.65 -5.97 4.37
C LEU A 111 -10.96 -6.52 3.83
N SER A 112 -11.02 -7.80 3.42
CA SER A 112 -12.22 -8.43 2.88
C SER A 112 -13.34 -8.60 3.90
N ALA A 113 -13.04 -8.47 5.20
CA ALA A 113 -14.03 -8.48 6.26
C ALA A 113 -14.70 -7.11 6.47
N VAL A 114 -14.12 -6.03 5.93
CA VAL A 114 -14.62 -4.65 6.11
C VAL A 114 -15.01 -3.95 4.80
N MET A 115 -14.36 -4.29 3.69
CA MET A 115 -14.63 -3.66 2.38
C MET A 115 -15.60 -4.51 1.55
N LYS A 116 -16.49 -3.86 0.82
CA LYS A 116 -17.36 -4.54 -0.17
C LYS A 116 -16.56 -5.21 -1.28
N ASN A 117 -15.55 -4.51 -1.78
CA ASN A 117 -14.69 -4.99 -2.86
C ASN A 117 -13.23 -4.74 -2.48
N VAL A 118 -12.45 -5.79 -2.43
CA VAL A 118 -11.00 -5.70 -2.22
C VAL A 118 -10.30 -6.19 -3.50
N PRO A 119 -9.71 -5.28 -4.28
CA PRO A 119 -8.97 -5.70 -5.48
C PRO A 119 -7.65 -6.34 -5.11
N MET A 120 -7.28 -7.40 -5.85
CA MET A 120 -5.99 -8.08 -5.71
C MET A 120 -5.00 -7.49 -6.70
N TYR A 121 -3.99 -6.76 -6.20
CA TYR A 121 -3.01 -6.07 -7.05
C TYR A 121 -1.69 -6.81 -7.25
N ASN A 122 -1.47 -7.92 -6.54
CA ASN A 122 -0.22 -8.65 -6.63
C ASN A 122 -0.45 -10.11 -7.01
N SER A 123 0.10 -10.54 -8.14
CA SER A 123 -0.05 -11.91 -8.67
C SER A 123 0.57 -13.00 -7.78
N LYS A 124 1.57 -12.67 -6.96
CA LYS A 124 2.16 -13.65 -6.02
C LYS A 124 1.28 -13.86 -4.79
N VAL A 125 0.67 -12.77 -4.29
CA VAL A 125 -0.35 -12.86 -3.22
C VAL A 125 -1.54 -13.65 -3.71
N ASP A 126 -2.01 -13.38 -4.94
CA ASP A 126 -3.09 -14.10 -5.60
C ASP A 126 -2.77 -15.60 -5.77
N ALA A 127 -1.54 -15.92 -6.16
CA ALA A 127 -1.09 -17.31 -6.31
C ALA A 127 -1.13 -18.10 -5.00
N ILE A 128 -0.84 -17.46 -3.84
CA ILE A 128 -0.98 -18.13 -2.54
C ILE A 128 -2.45 -18.43 -2.29
N TRP A 129 -3.34 -17.47 -2.51
CA TRP A 129 -4.78 -17.69 -2.31
C TRP A 129 -5.32 -18.77 -3.25
N HIS A 130 -4.96 -18.75 -4.53
CA HIS A 130 -5.33 -19.81 -5.48
C HIS A 130 -4.88 -21.19 -4.99
N ASP A 131 -3.65 -21.34 -4.51
CA ASP A 131 -3.15 -22.64 -4.04
C ASP A 131 -3.82 -23.03 -2.70
N MET A 132 -4.20 -22.06 -1.84
CA MET A 132 -5.02 -22.32 -0.63
C MET A 132 -6.38 -22.95 -0.98
N ILE A 133 -7.07 -22.44 -1.99
CA ILE A 133 -8.39 -22.95 -2.41
C ILE A 133 -8.32 -24.40 -2.90
N LEU A 134 -7.18 -24.84 -3.42
CA LEU A 134 -7.00 -26.23 -3.84
C LEU A 134 -7.03 -27.24 -2.67
N PHE A 135 -6.74 -26.81 -1.45
CA PHE A 135 -6.94 -27.56 -0.22
C PHE A 135 -8.36 -27.31 0.30
N THR A 136 -9.34 -27.79 -0.42
CA THR A 136 -10.76 -27.40 -0.27
C THR A 136 -11.31 -27.58 1.15
N LYS A 137 -10.89 -28.64 1.87
CA LYS A 137 -11.31 -28.93 3.24
C LYS A 137 -10.73 -27.90 4.21
N GLU A 138 -9.43 -27.70 4.17
CA GLU A 138 -8.70 -26.77 5.03
C GLU A 138 -9.13 -25.33 4.77
N TYR A 139 -9.35 -24.98 3.50
CA TYR A 139 -9.86 -23.68 3.11
C TYR A 139 -11.28 -23.42 3.62
N SER A 140 -12.16 -24.43 3.57
CA SER A 140 -13.50 -24.32 4.15
C SER A 140 -13.44 -24.07 5.65
N VAL A 141 -12.61 -24.81 6.38
CA VAL A 141 -12.42 -24.62 7.84
C VAL A 141 -11.89 -23.22 8.13
N PHE A 142 -10.88 -22.76 7.38
CA PHE A 142 -10.36 -21.39 7.49
C PHE A 142 -11.47 -20.34 7.31
N CYS A 143 -12.27 -20.48 6.25
CA CYS A 143 -13.36 -19.56 5.95
C CYS A 143 -14.43 -19.55 7.06
N ASP A 144 -14.81 -20.72 7.59
CA ASP A 144 -15.82 -20.84 8.63
C ASP A 144 -15.35 -20.21 9.94
N VAL A 145 -14.10 -20.44 10.33
CA VAL A 145 -13.52 -19.90 11.57
C VAL A 145 -13.32 -18.39 11.44
N PHE A 146 -12.74 -17.90 10.34
CA PHE A 146 -12.43 -16.49 10.17
C PHE A 146 -13.68 -15.67 9.79
N ASN A 147 -14.38 -16.05 8.74
CA ASN A 147 -15.39 -15.21 8.07
C ASN A 147 -16.83 -15.67 8.34
N ARG A 148 -17.05 -16.78 9.06
CA ARG A 148 -18.38 -17.43 9.24
C ARG A 148 -19.07 -17.76 7.92
N GLY A 149 -18.33 -18.03 6.88
CA GLY A 149 -18.83 -18.36 5.55
C GLY A 149 -17.73 -18.27 4.51
N PHE A 150 -17.96 -18.92 3.38
CA PHE A 150 -16.96 -19.08 2.33
C PHE A 150 -16.53 -17.74 1.71
N ILE A 151 -15.23 -17.52 1.61
CA ILE A 151 -14.65 -16.37 0.91
C ILE A 151 -14.41 -16.78 -0.54
N HIS A 152 -15.26 -16.27 -1.44
CA HIS A 152 -15.18 -16.58 -2.85
C HIS A 152 -14.08 -15.78 -3.52
N HIS A 153 -13.17 -16.47 -4.20
CA HIS A 153 -12.23 -15.84 -5.11
C HIS A 153 -12.97 -15.47 -6.41
N MET A 154 -13.11 -14.18 -6.67
CA MET A 154 -13.64 -13.71 -7.94
C MET A 154 -12.46 -13.37 -8.85
N PRO A 155 -12.27 -14.11 -9.97
CA PRO A 155 -11.27 -13.74 -10.95
C PRO A 155 -11.51 -12.30 -11.41
N SER A 156 -10.45 -11.55 -11.61
CA SER A 156 -10.54 -10.26 -12.30
C SER A 156 -11.04 -10.54 -13.73
N VAL A 157 -12.35 -10.47 -13.92
CA VAL A 157 -12.88 -10.40 -15.27
C VAL A 157 -12.41 -9.07 -15.81
N ASP A 158 -11.61 -9.09 -16.88
CA ASP A 158 -11.22 -7.91 -17.63
C ASP A 158 -12.48 -7.21 -18.19
N ARG A 159 -13.20 -6.53 -17.31
CA ARG A 159 -14.10 -5.48 -17.74
C ARG A 159 -13.18 -4.33 -18.09
N GLU A 160 -13.27 -3.85 -19.31
CA GLU A 160 -12.62 -2.61 -19.72
C GLU A 160 -12.95 -1.51 -18.69
N LYS A 161 -12.11 -1.40 -17.66
CA LYS A 161 -12.23 -0.32 -16.67
C LYS A 161 -11.57 0.89 -17.30
N THR A 162 -12.27 2.01 -17.26
CA THR A 162 -11.60 3.28 -17.58
C THR A 162 -10.43 3.51 -16.61
N GLU A 163 -9.38 4.16 -17.06
CA GLU A 163 -8.22 4.51 -16.24
C GLU A 163 -8.61 5.26 -14.97
N GLU A 164 -9.60 6.16 -15.05
CA GLU A 164 -10.15 6.89 -13.91
C GLU A 164 -10.76 5.95 -12.86
N LYS A 165 -11.55 4.95 -13.31
CA LYS A 165 -12.17 3.97 -12.40
C LYS A 165 -11.13 3.09 -11.73
N ALA A 166 -10.13 2.63 -12.46
CA ALA A 166 -9.03 1.83 -11.92
C ALA A 166 -8.21 2.64 -10.89
N SER A 167 -7.92 3.91 -11.19
CA SER A 167 -7.24 4.83 -10.28
C SER A 167 -8.06 5.08 -9.02
N HIS A 168 -9.37 5.29 -9.12
CA HIS A 168 -10.26 5.46 -7.98
C HIS A 168 -10.29 4.23 -7.07
N GLU A 169 -10.50 3.04 -7.63
CA GLU A 169 -10.51 1.77 -6.87
C GLU A 169 -9.19 1.56 -6.12
N ARG A 170 -8.07 1.87 -6.77
CA ARG A 170 -6.76 1.80 -6.16
C ARG A 170 -6.60 2.81 -5.02
N ALA A 171 -7.01 4.04 -5.21
CA ALA A 171 -6.96 5.07 -4.17
C ALA A 171 -7.84 4.72 -2.96
N VAL A 172 -9.02 4.15 -3.17
CA VAL A 172 -9.89 3.63 -2.09
C VAL A 172 -9.20 2.50 -1.33
N PHE A 173 -8.63 1.52 -2.04
CA PHE A 173 -7.86 0.45 -1.41
C PHE A 173 -6.73 0.99 -0.53
N GLU A 174 -5.94 1.94 -1.03
CA GLU A 174 -4.83 2.57 -0.30
C GLU A 174 -5.29 3.31 0.95
N LEU A 175 -6.45 3.98 0.91
CA LEU A 175 -7.05 4.62 2.08
C LEU A 175 -7.39 3.62 3.18
N PHE A 176 -8.06 2.51 2.84
CA PHE A 176 -8.37 1.46 3.80
C PHE A 176 -7.11 0.79 4.33
N TYR A 177 -6.18 0.46 3.43
CA TYR A 177 -4.94 -0.19 3.81
C TYR A 177 -4.16 0.65 4.84
N THR A 178 -3.98 1.93 4.58
CA THR A 178 -3.24 2.84 5.46
C THR A 178 -4.00 3.26 6.72
N ALA A 179 -5.33 3.17 6.72
CA ALA A 179 -6.13 3.34 7.92
C ALA A 179 -6.01 2.17 8.90
N ILE A 180 -5.55 1.00 8.44
CA ILE A 180 -5.48 -0.22 9.24
C ILE A 180 -4.04 -0.66 9.49
N PHE A 181 -3.15 -0.58 8.48
CA PHE A 181 -1.80 -1.14 8.52
C PHE A 181 -0.71 -0.08 8.31
N SER A 182 0.45 -0.32 8.92
CA SER A 182 1.69 0.39 8.58
C SER A 182 2.21 -0.08 7.23
N ILE A 183 2.80 0.86 6.48
CA ILE A 183 3.49 0.55 5.22
C ILE A 183 4.96 0.33 5.51
N HIS A 184 5.47 -0.86 5.20
CA HIS A 184 6.89 -1.16 5.16
C HIS A 184 7.40 -0.98 3.72
N GLU A 185 8.69 -0.70 3.51
CA GLU A 185 9.28 -0.55 2.17
C GLU A 185 9.01 -1.77 1.27
N ARG A 186 9.09 -2.98 1.84
CA ARG A 186 8.77 -4.21 1.11
C ARG A 186 7.30 -4.30 0.73
N THR A 187 6.39 -3.88 1.60
CA THR A 187 4.95 -3.77 1.32
C THR A 187 4.69 -2.78 0.18
N ASP A 188 5.31 -1.60 0.22
CA ASP A 188 5.20 -0.59 -0.84
C ASP A 188 5.65 -1.16 -2.18
N SER A 189 6.78 -1.87 -2.20
CA SER A 189 7.30 -2.55 -3.40
C SER A 189 6.35 -3.65 -3.91
N ILE A 190 5.78 -4.48 -3.03
CA ILE A 190 4.84 -5.56 -3.39
C ILE A 190 3.60 -5.00 -4.06
N HIS A 191 3.11 -3.86 -3.60
CA HIS A 191 1.93 -3.19 -4.15
C HIS A 191 2.25 -2.23 -5.31
N GLY A 192 3.50 -2.08 -5.74
CA GLY A 192 3.89 -1.19 -6.84
C GLY A 192 3.84 0.30 -6.48
N GLY A 193 3.97 0.64 -5.19
CA GLY A 193 3.93 1.99 -4.65
C GLY A 193 2.53 2.44 -4.23
N PHE A 194 2.48 3.22 -3.14
CA PHE A 194 1.26 3.82 -2.61
C PHE A 194 1.16 5.29 -3.02
N PHE A 195 -0.07 5.84 -2.97
CA PHE A 195 -0.38 7.26 -3.18
C PHE A 195 -0.05 7.82 -4.57
N GLN A 196 -0.09 6.95 -5.58
CA GLN A 196 0.08 7.35 -6.99
C GLN A 196 -1.27 7.53 -7.69
N ASN A 197 -2.35 7.11 -7.08
CA ASN A 197 -3.70 7.06 -7.63
C ASN A 197 -4.60 8.14 -7.03
N ARG A 198 -5.73 8.41 -7.68
CA ARG A 198 -6.62 9.52 -7.33
C ARG A 198 -8.04 9.04 -7.12
N LEU A 199 -8.69 9.60 -6.11
CA LEU A 199 -10.12 9.43 -5.93
C LEU A 199 -10.89 10.12 -7.07
N ASP A 200 -11.99 9.50 -7.47
CA ASP A 200 -12.92 10.06 -8.44
C ASP A 200 -13.50 11.39 -7.96
N LYS A 201 -13.74 12.30 -8.90
CA LYS A 201 -14.26 13.65 -8.59
C LYS A 201 -15.67 13.59 -8.01
N SER A 202 -16.51 12.72 -8.51
CA SER A 202 -17.89 12.57 -8.02
C SER A 202 -17.90 12.02 -6.60
N PHE A 203 -17.01 11.07 -6.28
CA PHE A 203 -16.81 10.55 -4.94
C PHE A 203 -16.36 11.66 -3.97
N LEU A 204 -15.38 12.47 -4.35
CA LEU A 204 -14.92 13.59 -3.53
C LEU A 204 -16.03 14.66 -3.34
N THR A 205 -16.81 14.92 -4.36
CA THR A 205 -17.96 15.84 -4.26
C THR A 205 -18.97 15.34 -3.24
N LYS A 206 -19.40 14.09 -3.34
CA LYS A 206 -20.35 13.48 -2.38
C LYS A 206 -19.78 13.47 -0.95
N LEU A 207 -18.50 13.13 -0.80
CA LEU A 207 -17.81 13.11 0.50
C LEU A 207 -17.78 14.49 1.17
N ASN A 208 -17.75 15.58 0.39
CA ASN A 208 -17.72 16.96 0.87
C ASN A 208 -19.13 17.58 1.06
N GLU A 209 -20.10 17.19 0.25
CA GLU A 209 -21.43 17.77 0.25
C GLU A 209 -22.40 17.05 1.18
N LEU A 210 -22.28 15.73 1.32
CA LEU A 210 -23.10 14.95 2.21
C LEU A 210 -22.68 15.16 3.68
N THR A 211 -23.67 15.21 4.58
CA THR A 211 -23.44 15.38 6.02
C THR A 211 -24.36 14.47 6.84
N GLY A 212 -23.98 14.24 8.10
CA GLY A 212 -24.78 13.45 9.04
C GLY A 212 -25.06 12.03 8.53
N ASP A 213 -26.29 11.57 8.73
CA ASP A 213 -26.70 10.19 8.39
C ASP A 213 -26.62 9.92 6.87
N LYS A 214 -26.94 10.90 6.03
CA LYS A 214 -26.84 10.75 4.57
C LYS A 214 -25.41 10.42 4.11
N LEU A 215 -24.41 11.00 4.74
CA LEU A 215 -23.00 10.67 4.46
C LEU A 215 -22.67 9.27 4.96
N ASN A 216 -23.14 8.90 6.15
CA ASN A 216 -22.90 7.56 6.70
C ASN A 216 -23.53 6.49 5.81
N ASP A 217 -24.82 6.63 5.48
CA ASP A 217 -25.56 5.68 4.66
C ASP A 217 -24.91 5.50 3.28
N TRP A 218 -24.48 6.60 2.67
CA TRP A 218 -23.80 6.54 1.39
C TRP A 218 -22.41 5.85 1.48
N LEU A 219 -21.61 6.16 2.51
CA LEU A 219 -20.32 5.48 2.72
C LEU A 219 -20.51 3.99 2.99
N ASP A 220 -21.51 3.65 3.78
CA ASP A 220 -21.83 2.26 4.11
C ASP A 220 -22.27 1.50 2.86
N ASP A 221 -23.10 2.12 2.02
CA ASP A 221 -23.53 1.51 0.76
C ASP A 221 -22.41 1.40 -0.26
N GLU A 222 -21.52 2.36 -0.35
CA GLU A 222 -20.44 2.39 -1.35
C GLU A 222 -19.26 1.49 -0.98
N LEU A 223 -18.81 1.53 0.29
CA LEU A 223 -17.50 1.02 0.68
C LEU A 223 -17.54 -0.18 1.62
N PHE A 224 -18.47 -0.21 2.57
CA PHE A 224 -18.37 -1.12 3.70
C PHE A 224 -19.21 -2.40 3.55
N LYS A 225 -18.68 -3.48 4.15
CA LYS A 225 -19.34 -4.79 4.25
C LYS A 225 -19.62 -5.08 5.72
N PHE A 226 -20.89 -5.09 6.10
CA PHE A 226 -21.34 -5.36 7.48
C PHE A 226 -21.62 -6.85 7.72
N HIS A 227 -20.72 -7.70 7.28
CA HIS A 227 -20.88 -9.14 7.41
C HIS A 227 -20.32 -9.69 8.74
N HIS A 228 -19.28 -9.06 9.25
CA HIS A 228 -18.54 -9.54 10.40
C HIS A 228 -18.83 -8.68 11.63
N PRO A 229 -19.39 -9.24 12.75
CA PRO A 229 -19.70 -8.44 13.93
C PRO A 229 -18.48 -7.76 14.55
N ASP A 230 -17.29 -8.37 14.45
CA ASP A 230 -16.04 -7.82 14.98
C ASP A 230 -15.48 -6.67 14.11
N SER A 231 -16.12 -6.35 12.97
CA SER A 231 -15.72 -5.24 12.09
C SER A 231 -16.43 -3.91 12.40
N LEU A 232 -17.51 -3.92 13.17
CA LEU A 232 -18.38 -2.75 13.33
C LEU A 232 -17.65 -1.52 13.89
N GLN A 233 -16.85 -1.71 14.94
CA GLN A 233 -16.08 -0.61 15.53
C GLN A 233 -14.97 -0.12 14.60
N LEU A 234 -14.31 -1.03 13.89
CA LEU A 234 -13.30 -0.68 12.89
C LEU A 234 -13.92 0.10 11.73
N ILE A 235 -15.08 -0.31 11.23
CA ILE A 235 -15.82 0.40 10.17
C ILE A 235 -16.17 1.83 10.62
N GLN A 236 -16.66 1.99 11.85
CA GLN A 236 -16.95 3.31 12.40
C GLN A 236 -15.70 4.20 12.45
N ASP A 237 -14.58 3.66 12.88
CA ASP A 237 -13.32 4.38 13.01
C ASP A 237 -12.74 4.78 11.63
N ILE A 238 -12.80 3.85 10.65
CA ILE A 238 -12.41 4.15 9.27
C ILE A 238 -13.31 5.24 8.68
N ARG A 239 -14.62 5.17 8.89
CA ARG A 239 -15.58 6.19 8.43
C ARG A 239 -15.21 7.58 8.97
N GLU A 240 -14.90 7.70 10.25
CA GLU A 240 -14.47 8.96 10.84
C GLU A 240 -13.12 9.45 10.29
N THR A 241 -12.20 8.51 10.01
CA THR A 241 -10.91 8.81 9.38
C THR A 241 -11.10 9.34 7.96
N LEU A 242 -11.95 8.73 7.16
CA LEU A 242 -12.28 9.19 5.81
C LEU A 242 -12.88 10.60 5.82
N LYS A 243 -13.81 10.89 6.73
CA LYS A 243 -14.38 12.24 6.92
C LYS A 243 -13.34 13.29 7.27
N LYS A 244 -12.40 12.96 8.16
CA LYS A 244 -11.30 13.87 8.55
C LYS A 244 -10.34 14.13 7.39
N GLN A 245 -10.00 13.09 6.63
CA GLN A 245 -9.13 13.21 5.45
C GLN A 245 -9.79 14.01 4.34
N ALA A 246 -11.07 13.78 4.08
CA ALA A 246 -11.84 14.55 3.12
C ALA A 246 -11.87 16.06 3.45
N LYS A 247 -12.11 16.41 4.71
CA LYS A 247 -12.06 17.81 5.17
C LYS A 247 -10.68 18.43 4.94
N LYS A 248 -9.60 17.71 5.26
CA LYS A 248 -8.23 18.18 5.02
C LYS A 248 -7.95 18.35 3.52
N ALA A 249 -8.36 17.39 2.69
CA ALA A 249 -8.22 17.43 1.25
C ALA A 249 -8.99 18.61 0.64
N ALA A 250 -10.23 18.85 1.07
CA ALA A 250 -11.03 19.99 0.63
C ALA A 250 -10.41 21.35 1.02
N LEU A 251 -9.81 21.46 2.20
CA LEU A 251 -9.09 22.66 2.65
C LEU A 251 -7.81 22.90 1.84
N SER A 252 -7.07 21.82 1.53
CA SER A 252 -5.87 21.88 0.67
C SER A 252 -6.24 22.23 -0.77
N PHE A 253 -7.36 21.73 -1.28
CA PHE A 253 -7.88 22.02 -2.61
C PHE A 253 -8.33 23.49 -2.77
N LYS A 254 -9.00 24.07 -1.78
CA LYS A 254 -9.34 25.49 -1.78
C LYS A 254 -8.08 26.38 -1.84
N LYS A 255 -7.01 25.98 -1.16
CA LYS A 255 -5.70 26.67 -1.25
C LYS A 255 -5.03 26.49 -2.61
N TYR A 256 -5.12 25.30 -3.22
CA TYR A 256 -4.48 24.95 -4.50
C TYR A 256 -5.27 25.46 -5.71
N SER A 257 -6.60 25.43 -5.68
CA SER A 257 -7.44 25.96 -6.78
C SER A 257 -7.39 27.48 -6.85
N ALA A 258 -7.19 28.16 -5.72
CA ALA A 258 -6.88 29.60 -5.71
C ALA A 258 -5.52 29.92 -6.35
N ALA A 259 -4.57 28.97 -6.38
CA ALA A 259 -3.23 29.16 -6.94
C ALA A 259 -3.07 28.64 -8.38
N ASN A 260 -3.79 27.59 -8.85
CA ASN A 260 -3.41 26.88 -10.09
C ASN A 260 -4.53 26.34 -10.99
N ASN A 261 -5.79 26.63 -10.79
CA ASN A 261 -6.90 26.23 -11.68
C ASN A 261 -6.87 24.76 -12.22
N LYS A 262 -6.31 23.80 -11.46
CA LYS A 262 -6.20 22.39 -11.83
C LYS A 262 -7.09 21.50 -10.97
N ASN A 263 -7.97 20.76 -11.60
CA ASN A 263 -9.09 19.97 -11.04
C ASN A 263 -8.75 18.60 -10.43
N THR A 264 -7.59 18.36 -9.83
CA THR A 264 -7.22 17.04 -9.33
C THR A 264 -6.55 17.09 -7.95
N LEU A 265 -7.06 16.27 -7.04
CA LEU A 265 -6.56 16.09 -5.67
C LEU A 265 -5.63 14.89 -5.58
N THR A 266 -4.41 15.12 -5.09
CA THR A 266 -3.50 14.05 -4.66
C THR A 266 -3.65 13.92 -3.15
N ILE A 267 -3.77 12.70 -2.63
CA ILE A 267 -3.80 12.44 -1.18
C ILE A 267 -2.40 12.71 -0.62
N PRO A 268 -2.22 13.62 0.36
CA PRO A 268 -0.89 13.85 0.93
C PRO A 268 -0.44 12.64 1.75
N ARG A 269 0.83 12.25 1.61
CA ARG A 269 1.49 11.29 2.51
C ARG A 269 1.36 11.80 3.95
N SER A 270 0.87 10.96 4.84
CA SER A 270 0.99 11.19 6.28
C SER A 270 2.45 10.93 6.66
N SER A 271 3.15 12.00 7.05
CA SER A 271 4.43 11.91 7.75
C SER A 271 4.25 11.36 9.16
#